data_70540e298983db36fd3a9c91c01eb83a
#
_entry.id   70540e298983db36fd3a9c91c01eb83a
#
_cell.length_a   1.000
_cell.length_b   1.000
_cell.length_c   1.000
_cell.angle_alpha   90.00
_cell.angle_beta   90.00
_cell.angle_gamma   90.00
#
_symmetry.space_group_name_H-M   'P 1'
#
loop_
_entity.id
_entity.type
_entity.pdbx_description
1 polymer ?
#
loop_
_entity_poly.entity_id
_entity_poly.type
_entity_poly.pdbx_seq_one_letter_code
_entity_poly.pdbx_strand_id
1 'polypeptide(L)'
;MLNVSGDALSRRGYRTWNGEAPLRETLAAALVSLSGWKPGQPLHDPCCGTGTILTEAALLAEGRAPGINRHFAMEDYLCFSGVDFRIIREEELSRSAPDRVRNISGSDINPEALELARRHIRQAGLNESIIPLEQIALQDLSVDKENGYFICNPPYGERLSDQKQCRALYHDLFLLKQRHPTLKLCAISSDPAFERSFGRRADRKRRLYNGRLECVYYIYY
;
A
#
# COMPACT_ATOMS: atom_id res chain seq x y z
N MET A 1 -17.12 -11.83 -25.11
CA MET A 1 -15.86 -11.87 -24.32
C MET A 1 -16.13 -12.69 -23.07
N LEU A 2 -15.30 -13.69 -22.77
CA LEU A 2 -15.48 -14.54 -21.60
C LEU A 2 -14.76 -13.89 -20.41
N ASN A 3 -15.46 -13.71 -19.29
CA ASN A 3 -14.86 -13.18 -18.05
C ASN A 3 -14.27 -14.33 -17.22
N VAL A 4 -13.00 -14.60 -17.35
CA VAL A 4 -12.29 -15.66 -16.63
C VAL A 4 -11.90 -15.27 -15.19
N SER A 5 -11.87 -13.98 -14.90
CA SER A 5 -11.44 -13.48 -13.59
C SER A 5 -12.54 -13.46 -12.53
N GLY A 6 -13.80 -13.30 -12.93
CA GLY A 6 -14.92 -13.07 -12.00
C GLY A 6 -14.87 -11.66 -11.41
N ASP A 7 -14.76 -11.57 -10.10
CA ASP A 7 -14.63 -10.31 -9.37
C ASP A 7 -13.42 -9.46 -9.82
N ALA A 8 -13.49 -8.14 -9.54
CA ALA A 8 -12.39 -7.24 -9.87
C ALA A 8 -11.07 -7.70 -9.23
N LEU A 9 -9.96 -7.65 -10.00
CA LEU A 9 -8.65 -8.12 -9.53
C LEU A 9 -8.09 -7.34 -8.31
N SER A 10 -8.65 -6.17 -8.02
CA SER A 10 -8.36 -5.43 -6.78
C SER A 10 -8.90 -6.12 -5.53
N ARG A 11 -9.88 -7.01 -5.65
CA ARG A 11 -10.37 -7.81 -4.52
C ARG A 11 -9.44 -9.00 -4.32
N ARG A 12 -8.40 -8.83 -3.49
CA ARG A 12 -7.39 -9.86 -3.18
C ARG A 12 -7.90 -10.95 -2.23
N GLY A 13 -9.01 -10.68 -1.53
CA GLY A 13 -9.60 -11.59 -0.55
C GLY A 13 -9.13 -11.40 0.90
N TYR A 14 -8.07 -10.64 1.14
CA TYR A 14 -7.59 -10.40 2.51
C TYR A 14 -8.32 -9.26 3.24
N ARG A 15 -9.05 -8.44 2.51
CA ARG A 15 -9.73 -7.27 3.05
C ARG A 15 -11.18 -7.56 3.30
N THR A 16 -11.56 -7.68 4.57
CA THR A 16 -12.93 -7.98 5.00
C THR A 16 -13.71 -6.74 5.47
N TRP A 17 -13.00 -5.64 5.73
CA TRP A 17 -13.58 -4.38 6.16
C TRP A 17 -13.07 -3.20 5.30
N ASN A 18 -13.98 -2.33 4.87
CA ASN A 18 -13.64 -1.15 4.09
C ASN A 18 -13.95 0.07 4.95
N GLY A 19 -12.92 0.86 5.28
CA GLY A 19 -13.09 2.23 5.75
C GLY A 19 -13.65 3.14 4.66
N GLU A 20 -13.87 4.41 4.97
CA GLU A 20 -14.24 5.41 3.97
C GLU A 20 -13.15 5.53 2.90
N ALA A 21 -13.53 5.44 1.60
CA ALA A 21 -12.68 5.60 0.41
C ALA A 21 -11.32 4.88 0.44
N PRO A 22 -11.28 3.55 0.60
CA PRO A 22 -10.03 2.83 0.76
C PRO A 22 -9.19 2.82 -0.53
N LEU A 23 -7.87 2.90 -0.37
CA LEU A 23 -6.93 2.66 -1.47
C LEU A 23 -7.14 1.24 -2.01
N ARG A 24 -7.35 1.08 -3.32
CA ARG A 24 -7.49 -0.24 -3.94
C ARG A 24 -6.16 -0.99 -3.91
N GLU A 25 -6.22 -2.29 -3.67
CA GLU A 25 -5.05 -3.15 -3.54
C GLU A 25 -4.16 -3.11 -4.79
N THR A 26 -4.76 -3.16 -5.98
CA THR A 26 -4.03 -3.03 -7.25
C THR A 26 -3.33 -1.69 -7.40
N LEU A 27 -3.93 -0.62 -6.87
CA LEU A 27 -3.31 0.71 -6.87
C LEU A 27 -2.16 0.76 -5.86
N ALA A 28 -2.33 0.20 -4.67
CA ALA A 28 -1.25 0.11 -3.67
C ALA A 28 -0.03 -0.66 -4.23
N ALA A 29 -0.25 -1.82 -4.88
CA ALA A 29 0.81 -2.55 -5.57
C ALA A 29 1.49 -1.72 -6.65
N ALA A 30 0.71 -0.93 -7.41
CA ALA A 30 1.24 -0.02 -8.41
C ALA A 30 2.10 1.11 -7.80
N LEU A 31 1.69 1.69 -6.66
CA LEU A 31 2.48 2.71 -5.95
C LEU A 31 3.85 2.15 -5.53
N VAL A 32 3.87 0.96 -4.93
CA VAL A 32 5.11 0.29 -4.54
C VAL A 32 6.02 0.05 -5.76
N SER A 33 5.46 -0.48 -6.85
CA SER A 33 6.22 -0.74 -8.08
C SER A 33 6.75 0.54 -8.74
N LEU A 34 5.93 1.59 -8.82
CA LEU A 34 6.28 2.87 -9.44
C LEU A 34 7.27 3.71 -8.61
N SER A 35 7.35 3.48 -7.29
CA SER A 35 8.36 4.12 -6.43
C SER A 35 9.78 3.72 -6.80
N GLY A 36 9.94 2.54 -7.40
CA GLY A 36 11.23 1.90 -7.67
C GLY A 36 11.80 1.16 -6.48
N TRP A 37 11.04 1.00 -5.39
CA TRP A 37 11.41 0.16 -4.27
C TRP A 37 11.68 -1.28 -4.70
N LYS A 38 12.64 -1.93 -4.06
CA LYS A 38 13.00 -3.33 -4.27
C LYS A 38 12.95 -4.10 -2.96
N PRO A 39 12.54 -5.38 -2.98
CA PRO A 39 12.57 -6.24 -1.80
C PRO A 39 13.91 -6.17 -1.05
N GLY A 40 13.82 -6.02 0.27
CA GLY A 40 14.98 -5.89 1.14
C GLY A 40 15.42 -4.44 1.43
N GLN A 41 15.06 -3.47 0.61
CA GLN A 41 15.25 -2.06 0.94
C GLN A 41 14.25 -1.63 2.03
N PRO A 42 14.60 -0.65 2.89
CA PRO A 42 13.66 -0.11 3.84
C PRO A 42 12.45 0.54 3.15
N LEU A 43 11.25 0.21 3.64
CA LEU A 43 9.98 0.83 3.29
C LEU A 43 9.21 1.15 4.55
N HIS A 44 8.79 2.38 4.70
CA HIS A 44 7.91 2.80 5.78
C HIS A 44 6.71 3.57 5.22
N ASP A 45 5.50 3.19 5.64
CA ASP A 45 4.28 3.96 5.38
C ASP A 45 3.92 4.79 6.61
N PRO A 46 4.15 6.13 6.58
CA PRO A 46 3.94 6.99 7.73
C PRO A 46 2.47 7.39 7.98
N CYS A 47 1.55 6.93 7.13
CA CYS A 47 0.10 7.12 7.25
C CYS A 47 -0.60 5.83 6.79
N CYS A 48 -0.24 4.71 7.42
CA CYS A 48 -0.53 3.39 6.86
C CYS A 48 -2.00 3.00 6.91
N GLY A 49 -2.81 3.65 7.74
CA GLY A 49 -4.21 3.33 7.89
C GLY A 49 -4.41 1.83 8.15
N THR A 50 -5.20 1.20 7.29
CA THR A 50 -5.48 -0.25 7.38
C THR A 50 -4.42 -1.14 6.72
N GLY A 51 -3.22 -0.60 6.41
CA GLY A 51 -2.04 -1.35 6.02
C GLY A 51 -2.01 -1.86 4.57
N THR A 52 -2.79 -1.28 3.65
CA THR A 52 -2.90 -1.79 2.27
C THR A 52 -1.56 -1.71 1.52
N ILE A 53 -0.82 -0.59 1.63
CA ILE A 53 0.50 -0.45 0.98
C ILE A 53 1.51 -1.44 1.56
N LEU A 54 1.52 -1.62 2.88
CA LEU A 54 2.41 -2.54 3.57
C LEU A 54 2.14 -4.00 3.17
N THR A 55 0.86 -4.38 3.12
CA THR A 55 0.44 -5.72 2.70
C THR A 55 0.86 -6.00 1.26
N GLU A 56 0.61 -5.09 0.32
CA GLU A 56 1.00 -5.27 -1.09
C GLU A 56 2.52 -5.24 -1.27
N ALA A 57 3.25 -4.43 -0.50
CA ALA A 57 4.72 -4.44 -0.50
C ALA A 57 5.28 -5.79 -0.02
N ALA A 58 4.69 -6.34 1.04
CA ALA A 58 5.10 -7.64 1.58
C ALA A 58 4.79 -8.79 0.61
N LEU A 59 3.61 -8.81 -0.01
CA LEU A 59 3.25 -9.79 -1.05
C LEU A 59 4.19 -9.71 -2.26
N LEU A 60 4.55 -8.50 -2.69
CA LEU A 60 5.53 -8.28 -3.76
C LEU A 60 6.94 -8.77 -3.35
N ALA A 61 7.36 -8.51 -2.10
CA ALA A 61 8.65 -8.97 -1.59
C ALA A 61 8.74 -10.49 -1.56
N GLU A 62 7.70 -11.13 -1.07
CA GLU A 62 7.59 -12.58 -0.97
C GLU A 62 7.52 -13.25 -2.36
N GLY A 63 7.11 -12.51 -3.40
CA GLY A 63 6.84 -13.06 -4.72
C GLY A 63 5.54 -13.86 -4.77
N ARG A 64 4.64 -13.64 -3.83
CA ARG A 64 3.35 -14.33 -3.74
C ARG A 64 2.39 -13.82 -4.80
N ALA A 65 1.75 -14.75 -5.52
CA ALA A 65 0.72 -14.42 -6.50
C ALA A 65 -0.47 -13.72 -5.82
N PRO A 66 -0.85 -12.49 -6.24
CA PRO A 66 -1.84 -11.68 -5.53
C PRO A 66 -3.27 -12.25 -5.61
N GLY A 67 -3.51 -13.23 -6.48
CA GLY A 67 -4.78 -13.92 -6.64
C GLY A 67 -4.89 -15.23 -5.87
N ILE A 68 -3.90 -15.60 -5.06
CA ILE A 68 -3.78 -16.94 -4.45
C ILE A 68 -4.99 -17.32 -3.58
N ASN A 69 -5.56 -16.35 -2.88
CA ASN A 69 -6.65 -16.55 -1.93
C ASN A 69 -8.04 -16.28 -2.53
N ARG A 70 -8.13 -16.05 -3.84
CA ARG A 70 -9.42 -15.74 -4.48
C ARG A 70 -9.90 -16.89 -5.35
N HIS A 71 -11.21 -16.96 -5.55
CA HIS A 71 -11.83 -17.80 -6.55
C HIS A 71 -11.88 -17.04 -7.89
N PHE A 72 -11.56 -17.72 -8.99
CA PHE A 72 -11.67 -17.18 -10.33
C PHE A 72 -12.87 -17.79 -11.05
N ALA A 73 -13.62 -16.99 -11.79
CA ALA A 73 -14.81 -17.47 -12.52
C ALA A 73 -14.51 -18.66 -13.46
N MET A 74 -13.29 -18.74 -14.00
CA MET A 74 -12.90 -19.86 -14.85
C MET A 74 -12.90 -21.21 -14.13
N GLU A 75 -12.81 -21.24 -12.80
CA GLU A 75 -12.83 -22.47 -12.00
C GLU A 75 -14.19 -23.17 -12.09
N ASP A 76 -15.27 -22.43 -12.41
CA ASP A 76 -16.62 -22.93 -12.55
C ASP A 76 -16.97 -23.33 -14.01
N TYR A 77 -16.06 -23.09 -14.97
CA TYR A 77 -16.39 -23.36 -16.37
C TYR A 77 -16.08 -24.81 -16.77
N LEU A 78 -17.03 -25.43 -17.47
CA LEU A 78 -16.90 -26.80 -17.93
C LEU A 78 -15.63 -27.07 -18.78
N CYS A 79 -15.16 -26.08 -19.53
CA CYS A 79 -13.93 -26.21 -20.32
C CYS A 79 -12.66 -26.33 -19.46
N PHE A 80 -12.72 -26.02 -18.17
CA PHE A 80 -11.62 -26.18 -17.21
C PHE A 80 -11.88 -27.29 -16.18
N SER A 81 -12.92 -28.12 -16.35
CA SER A 81 -13.28 -29.17 -15.38
C SER A 81 -12.18 -30.22 -15.15
N GLY A 82 -11.23 -30.34 -16.07
CA GLY A 82 -10.05 -31.21 -15.91
C GLY A 82 -8.85 -30.55 -15.23
N VAL A 83 -8.95 -29.27 -14.81
CA VAL A 83 -7.87 -28.53 -14.18
C VAL A 83 -8.05 -28.54 -12.66
N ASP A 84 -7.07 -29.06 -11.93
CA ASP A 84 -7.04 -28.93 -10.46
C ASP A 84 -6.37 -27.61 -10.06
N PHE A 85 -7.17 -26.59 -9.81
CA PHE A 85 -6.69 -25.27 -9.40
C PHE A 85 -6.03 -25.27 -8.02
N ARG A 86 -6.20 -26.30 -7.19
CA ARG A 86 -5.50 -26.44 -5.91
C ARG A 86 -4.03 -26.72 -6.15
N ILE A 87 -3.71 -27.60 -7.09
CA ILE A 87 -2.31 -27.90 -7.47
C ILE A 87 -1.60 -26.62 -7.97
N ILE A 88 -2.28 -25.85 -8.83
CA ILE A 88 -1.73 -24.58 -9.33
C ILE A 88 -1.45 -23.61 -8.17
N ARG A 89 -2.36 -23.51 -7.20
CA ARG A 89 -2.14 -22.67 -6.01
C ARG A 89 -0.99 -23.17 -5.13
N GLU A 90 -0.88 -24.47 -4.93
CA GLU A 90 0.20 -25.09 -4.18
C GLU A 90 1.56 -24.84 -4.85
N GLU A 91 1.65 -24.99 -6.17
CA GLU A 91 2.85 -24.67 -6.94
C GLU A 91 3.23 -23.18 -6.82
N GLU A 92 2.27 -22.27 -6.94
CA GLU A 92 2.52 -20.82 -6.78
C GLU A 92 2.95 -20.48 -5.33
N LEU A 93 2.36 -21.10 -4.32
CA LEU A 93 2.77 -20.93 -2.93
C LEU A 93 4.19 -21.48 -2.67
N SER A 94 4.56 -22.60 -3.31
CA SER A 94 5.90 -23.17 -3.16
C SER A 94 7.02 -22.27 -3.71
N ARG A 95 6.69 -21.33 -4.58
CA ARG A 95 7.63 -20.33 -5.14
C ARG A 95 7.77 -19.10 -4.24
N SER A 96 6.90 -18.94 -3.25
CA SER A 96 6.97 -17.79 -2.35
C SER A 96 8.20 -17.87 -1.43
N ALA A 97 8.76 -16.72 -1.10
CA ALA A 97 9.97 -16.59 -0.30
C ALA A 97 9.71 -15.65 0.90
N PRO A 98 9.10 -16.14 2.00
CA PRO A 98 8.73 -15.34 3.16
C PRO A 98 9.89 -14.58 3.82
N ASP A 99 11.10 -15.13 3.75
CA ASP A 99 12.34 -14.53 4.25
C ASP A 99 12.75 -13.24 3.53
N ARG A 100 12.18 -12.97 2.35
CA ARG A 100 12.36 -11.70 1.64
C ARG A 100 11.51 -10.56 2.21
N VAL A 101 10.49 -10.87 3.03
CA VAL A 101 9.66 -9.85 3.69
C VAL A 101 10.44 -9.31 4.89
N ARG A 102 11.17 -8.24 4.66
CA ARG A 102 12.00 -7.58 5.68
C ARG A 102 12.10 -6.09 5.42
N ASN A 103 12.38 -5.31 6.48
CA ASN A 103 12.54 -3.86 6.41
C ASN A 103 11.27 -3.11 5.95
N ILE A 104 10.09 -3.70 6.15
CA ILE A 104 8.79 -3.08 5.88
C ILE A 104 8.17 -2.73 7.22
N SER A 105 7.72 -1.49 7.39
CA SER A 105 7.09 -1.00 8.61
C SER A 105 6.08 0.10 8.30
N GLY A 106 5.23 0.41 9.26
CA GLY A 106 4.27 1.49 9.10
C GLY A 106 3.88 2.15 10.41
N SER A 107 3.31 3.32 10.31
CA SER A 107 2.78 4.06 11.44
C SER A 107 1.48 4.77 11.07
N ASP A 108 0.64 4.97 12.09
CA ASP A 108 -0.57 5.76 12.00
C ASP A 108 -0.89 6.33 13.38
N ILE A 109 -1.62 7.44 13.43
CA ILE A 109 -2.09 8.02 14.69
C ILE A 109 -3.31 7.27 15.24
N ASN A 110 -4.07 6.58 14.36
CA ASN A 110 -5.30 5.89 14.72
C ASN A 110 -5.03 4.43 15.13
N PRO A 111 -5.19 4.06 16.41
CA PRO A 111 -4.95 2.71 16.89
C PRO A 111 -5.92 1.67 16.31
N GLU A 112 -7.17 2.07 15.99
CA GLU A 112 -8.16 1.16 15.39
C GLU A 112 -7.76 0.79 13.97
N ALA A 113 -7.22 1.76 13.21
CA ALA A 113 -6.68 1.52 11.87
C ALA A 113 -5.50 0.54 11.91
N LEU A 114 -4.60 0.68 12.89
CA LEU A 114 -3.46 -0.22 13.09
C LEU A 114 -3.90 -1.65 13.44
N GLU A 115 -4.96 -1.80 14.26
CA GLU A 115 -5.51 -3.13 14.56
C GLU A 115 -6.11 -3.80 13.32
N LEU A 116 -6.81 -3.03 12.49
CA LEU A 116 -7.28 -3.51 11.19
C LEU A 116 -6.12 -3.85 10.25
N ALA A 117 -5.03 -3.06 10.26
CA ALA A 117 -3.85 -3.35 9.47
C ALA A 117 -3.22 -4.69 9.85
N ARG A 118 -3.03 -4.98 11.15
CA ARG A 118 -2.56 -6.28 11.65
C ARG A 118 -3.45 -7.42 11.16
N ARG A 119 -4.77 -7.23 11.28
CA ARG A 119 -5.74 -8.21 10.82
C ARG A 119 -5.64 -8.48 9.31
N HIS A 120 -5.54 -7.43 8.48
CA HIS A 120 -5.42 -7.57 7.03
C HIS A 120 -4.10 -8.26 6.64
N ILE A 121 -2.99 -7.94 7.29
CA ILE A 121 -1.70 -8.60 7.09
C ILE A 121 -1.83 -10.11 7.38
N ARG A 122 -2.43 -10.50 8.52
CA ARG A 122 -2.69 -11.91 8.83
C ARG A 122 -3.60 -12.59 7.80
N GLN A 123 -4.69 -11.91 7.38
CA GLN A 123 -5.62 -12.45 6.38
C GLN A 123 -4.98 -12.61 5.00
N ALA A 124 -3.98 -11.79 4.67
CA ALA A 124 -3.16 -11.98 3.48
C ALA A 124 -2.22 -13.19 3.59
N GLY A 125 -2.18 -13.87 4.74
CA GLY A 125 -1.29 -15.01 5.00
C GLY A 125 0.16 -14.58 5.29
N LEU A 126 0.38 -13.33 5.68
CA LEU A 126 1.68 -12.79 6.06
C LEU A 126 1.89 -12.88 7.56
N ASN A 127 3.15 -12.96 7.97
CA ASN A 127 3.50 -12.90 9.39
C ASN A 127 3.54 -11.43 9.84
N GLU A 128 2.57 -11.01 10.63
CA GLU A 128 2.48 -9.61 11.11
C GLU A 128 3.65 -9.20 12.01
N SER A 129 4.28 -10.16 12.70
CA SER A 129 5.39 -9.82 13.62
C SER A 129 6.63 -9.28 12.91
N ILE A 130 6.76 -9.53 11.61
CA ILE A 130 7.88 -9.03 10.79
C ILE A 130 7.59 -7.69 10.11
N ILE A 131 6.36 -7.15 10.28
CA ILE A 131 5.93 -5.85 9.75
C ILE A 131 5.54 -4.96 10.96
N PRO A 132 6.50 -4.31 11.62
CA PRO A 132 6.23 -3.47 12.78
C PRO A 132 5.25 -2.34 12.45
N LEU A 133 4.22 -2.19 13.29
CA LEU A 133 3.25 -1.10 13.21
C LEU A 133 3.29 -0.30 14.51
N GLU A 134 3.47 1.00 14.39
CA GLU A 134 3.63 1.91 15.51
C GLU A 134 2.52 2.96 15.53
N GLN A 135 1.97 3.22 16.73
CA GLN A 135 1.04 4.33 16.92
C GLN A 135 1.85 5.58 17.26
N ILE A 136 2.01 6.47 16.28
CA ILE A 136 2.76 7.70 16.45
C ILE A 136 2.24 8.79 15.52
N ALA A 137 2.29 10.05 15.96
CA ALA A 137 1.99 11.18 15.09
C ALA A 137 3.15 11.42 14.12
N LEU A 138 2.82 11.85 12.90
CA LEU A 138 3.81 12.06 11.83
C LEU A 138 4.93 13.05 12.22
N GLN A 139 4.61 14.06 13.04
CA GLN A 139 5.56 15.05 13.52
C GLN A 139 6.65 14.43 14.41
N ASP A 140 6.28 13.40 15.17
CA ASP A 140 7.14 12.72 16.13
C ASP A 140 7.85 11.50 15.54
N LEU A 141 7.48 11.13 14.30
CA LEU A 141 8.04 9.96 13.63
C LEU A 141 9.52 10.16 13.33
N SER A 142 10.34 9.21 13.79
CA SER A 142 11.74 9.06 13.42
C SER A 142 11.99 7.63 12.97
N VAL A 143 12.65 7.47 11.83
CA VAL A 143 12.95 6.16 11.25
C VAL A 143 14.46 6.00 11.16
N ASP A 144 15.02 5.09 11.95
CA ASP A 144 16.43 4.75 11.91
C ASP A 144 16.74 3.82 10.72
N LYS A 145 16.58 4.36 9.51
CA LYS A 145 16.85 3.66 8.25
C LYS A 145 17.42 4.65 7.24
N GLU A 146 18.29 4.16 6.39
CA GLU A 146 18.89 4.91 5.27
C GLU A 146 18.58 4.24 3.93
N ASN A 147 18.65 5.03 2.86
CA ASN A 147 18.51 4.56 1.47
C ASN A 147 17.23 3.75 1.22
N GLY A 148 16.12 4.19 1.83
CA GLY A 148 14.83 3.54 1.76
C GLY A 148 13.74 4.43 1.14
N TYR A 149 12.50 4.11 1.51
CA TYR A 149 11.32 4.73 0.94
C TYR A 149 10.26 5.02 1.99
N PHE A 150 9.72 6.23 1.98
CA PHE A 150 8.40 6.54 2.50
C PHE A 150 7.40 6.39 1.36
N ILE A 151 6.39 5.53 1.51
CA ILE A 151 5.33 5.37 0.51
C ILE A 151 4.00 5.48 1.25
N CYS A 152 3.19 6.48 0.94
CA CYS A 152 1.97 6.74 1.70
C CYS A 152 0.79 7.22 0.84
N ASN A 153 -0.39 7.03 1.43
CA ASN A 153 -1.66 7.54 0.95
C ASN A 153 -2.28 8.42 2.05
N PRO A 154 -1.80 9.66 2.23
CA PRO A 154 -2.34 10.56 3.26
C PRO A 154 -3.79 10.94 2.96
N PRO A 155 -4.58 11.35 3.96
CA PRO A 155 -5.96 11.80 3.74
C PRO A 155 -6.02 13.01 2.80
N TYR A 156 -7.07 13.10 1.96
CA TYR A 156 -7.19 14.15 0.94
C TYR A 156 -8.08 15.32 1.36
N GLY A 157 -8.80 15.21 2.50
CA GLY A 157 -9.71 16.24 2.98
C GLY A 157 -10.95 16.41 2.11
N GLU A 158 -11.81 15.40 2.08
CA GLU A 158 -13.07 15.46 1.31
C GLU A 158 -14.03 16.54 1.82
N ARG A 159 -13.93 16.95 3.10
CA ARG A 159 -14.70 18.03 3.71
C ARG A 159 -13.83 19.29 3.89
N LEU A 160 -14.44 20.46 3.78
CA LEU A 160 -13.74 21.75 3.97
C LEU A 160 -13.03 21.88 5.33
N SER A 161 -13.62 21.31 6.39
CA SER A 161 -13.01 21.25 7.73
C SER A 161 -11.71 20.46 7.74
N ASP A 162 -11.65 19.39 6.96
CA ASP A 162 -10.54 18.44 6.96
C ASP A 162 -9.38 18.92 6.08
N GLN A 163 -9.65 19.80 5.11
CA GLN A 163 -8.64 20.33 4.19
C GLN A 163 -7.49 21.07 4.89
N LYS A 164 -7.79 21.82 5.97
CA LYS A 164 -6.76 22.52 6.74
C LYS A 164 -5.83 21.52 7.46
N GLN A 165 -6.42 20.48 8.02
CA GLN A 165 -5.66 19.41 8.70
C GLN A 165 -4.82 18.61 7.69
N CYS A 166 -5.37 18.27 6.52
CA CYS A 166 -4.64 17.59 5.46
C CYS A 166 -3.46 18.43 4.95
N ARG A 167 -3.62 19.74 4.80
CA ARG A 167 -2.54 20.63 4.38
C ARG A 167 -1.43 20.72 5.42
N ALA A 168 -1.74 20.72 6.71
CA ALA A 168 -0.75 20.63 7.76
C ALA A 168 0.02 19.30 7.67
N LEU A 169 -0.71 18.18 7.50
CA LEU A 169 -0.09 16.86 7.33
C LEU A 169 0.84 16.79 6.11
N TYR A 170 0.49 17.44 4.99
CA TYR A 170 1.38 17.49 3.82
C TYR A 170 2.67 18.25 4.12
N HIS A 171 2.60 19.30 4.93
CA HIS A 171 3.80 20.01 5.39
C HIS A 171 4.63 19.13 6.35
N ASP A 172 3.98 18.37 7.22
CA ASP A 172 4.67 17.43 8.12
C ASP A 172 5.39 16.33 7.32
N LEU A 173 4.82 15.85 6.21
CA LEU A 173 5.51 14.94 5.28
C LEU A 173 6.78 15.59 4.67
N PHE A 174 6.74 16.88 4.35
CA PHE A 174 7.93 17.61 3.91
C PHE A 174 9.00 17.67 4.99
N LEU A 175 8.62 17.99 6.22
CA LEU A 175 9.55 18.00 7.35
C LEU A 175 10.13 16.60 7.63
N LEU A 176 9.31 15.55 7.52
CA LEU A 176 9.79 14.17 7.61
C LEU A 176 10.83 13.88 6.53
N LYS A 177 10.57 14.27 5.27
CA LYS A 177 11.54 14.10 4.17
C LYS A 177 12.83 14.89 4.43
N GLN A 178 12.76 16.07 5.03
CA GLN A 178 13.96 16.84 5.40
C GLN A 178 14.79 16.17 6.51
N ARG A 179 14.12 15.58 7.51
CA ARG A 179 14.79 14.83 8.59
C ARG A 179 15.47 13.55 8.09
N HIS A 180 14.94 12.97 7.00
CA HIS A 180 15.44 11.73 6.42
C HIS A 180 15.83 11.92 4.95
N PRO A 181 16.90 12.65 4.65
CA PRO A 181 17.25 13.06 3.28
C PRO A 181 17.62 11.89 2.37
N THR A 182 18.07 10.77 2.92
CA THR A 182 18.43 9.56 2.15
C THR A 182 17.23 8.68 1.78
N LEU A 183 16.06 8.88 2.41
CA LEU A 183 14.84 8.18 2.08
C LEU A 183 14.06 8.95 1.01
N LYS A 184 13.64 8.26 -0.05
CA LYS A 184 12.71 8.83 -1.04
C LYS A 184 11.31 8.91 -0.43
N LEU A 185 10.58 9.98 -0.72
CA LEU A 185 9.19 10.11 -0.32
C LEU A 185 8.28 10.01 -1.54
N CYS A 186 7.30 9.12 -1.47
CA CYS A 186 6.34 8.85 -2.53
C CYS A 186 4.92 8.95 -1.92
N ALA A 187 4.14 9.94 -2.32
CA ALA A 187 2.80 10.15 -1.80
C ALA A 187 1.77 10.24 -2.93
N ILE A 188 0.61 9.61 -2.75
CA ILE A 188 -0.53 9.78 -3.65
C ILE A 188 -1.54 10.75 -3.04
N SER A 189 -2.05 11.67 -3.85
CA SER A 189 -3.10 12.59 -3.42
C SER A 189 -3.99 13.01 -4.59
N SER A 190 -5.28 13.25 -4.32
CA SER A 190 -6.21 13.90 -5.25
C SER A 190 -6.30 15.41 -5.01
N ASP A 191 -5.65 15.95 -3.97
CA ASP A 191 -5.65 17.39 -3.69
C ASP A 191 -4.73 18.13 -4.68
N PRO A 192 -5.27 19.03 -5.53
CA PRO A 192 -4.45 19.81 -6.47
C PRO A 192 -3.49 20.78 -5.75
N ALA A 193 -3.74 21.08 -4.46
CA ALA A 193 -2.89 21.92 -3.65
C ALA A 193 -1.75 21.16 -2.95
N PHE A 194 -1.63 19.85 -3.15
CA PHE A 194 -0.67 18.99 -2.45
C PHE A 194 0.77 19.57 -2.48
N GLU A 195 1.33 19.84 -3.67
CA GLU A 195 2.71 20.35 -3.79
C GLU A 195 2.91 21.71 -3.09
N ARG A 196 1.89 22.59 -3.17
CA ARG A 196 1.95 23.89 -2.49
C ARG A 196 1.95 23.73 -0.98
N SER A 197 1.14 22.82 -0.45
CA SER A 197 1.04 22.55 0.98
C SER A 197 2.23 21.73 1.49
N PHE A 198 2.78 20.84 0.69
CA PHE A 198 4.03 20.13 0.93
C PHE A 198 5.22 21.11 1.01
N GLY A 199 5.23 22.17 0.20
CA GLY A 199 6.27 23.20 0.21
C GLY A 199 7.36 23.04 -0.86
N ARG A 200 7.28 21.98 -1.68
CA ARG A 200 8.24 21.71 -2.77
C ARG A 200 7.54 21.06 -3.95
N ARG A 201 7.99 21.33 -5.17
CA ARG A 201 7.59 20.57 -6.36
C ARG A 201 8.20 19.18 -6.34
N ALA A 202 7.43 18.18 -6.78
CA ALA A 202 7.90 16.82 -6.91
C ALA A 202 8.92 16.68 -8.06
N ASP A 203 9.90 15.80 -7.86
CA ASP A 203 10.89 15.47 -8.88
C ASP A 203 10.27 14.66 -10.03
N ARG A 204 9.28 13.81 -9.71
CA ARG A 204 8.47 13.09 -10.72
C ARG A 204 7.01 13.02 -10.28
N LYS A 205 6.11 12.97 -11.26
CA LYS A 205 4.67 12.81 -11.08
C LYS A 205 4.10 11.76 -12.01
N ARG A 206 3.07 11.03 -11.53
CA ARG A 206 2.28 10.09 -12.34
C ARG A 206 0.80 10.30 -12.05
N ARG A 207 -0.02 10.47 -13.08
CA ARG A 207 -1.47 10.49 -12.96
C ARG A 207 -1.96 9.05 -12.82
N LEU A 208 -2.79 8.82 -11.81
CA LEU A 208 -3.37 7.52 -11.47
C LEU A 208 -4.85 7.71 -11.11
N TYR A 209 -5.56 6.62 -10.92
CA TYR A 209 -6.98 6.63 -10.56
C TYR A 209 -7.26 5.67 -9.41
N ASN A 210 -7.82 6.19 -8.31
CA ASN A 210 -8.40 5.38 -7.25
C ASN A 210 -9.91 5.22 -7.50
N GLY A 211 -10.29 4.20 -8.25
CA GLY A 211 -11.63 4.07 -8.77
C GLY A 211 -11.93 5.12 -9.84
N ARG A 212 -12.83 6.05 -9.51
CA ARG A 212 -13.17 7.20 -10.40
C ARG A 212 -12.42 8.47 -9.99
N LEU A 213 -11.76 8.47 -8.85
CA LEU A 213 -11.04 9.63 -8.34
C LEU A 213 -9.69 9.75 -9.03
N GLU A 214 -9.48 10.86 -9.73
CA GLU A 214 -8.16 11.19 -10.29
C GLU A 214 -7.21 11.57 -9.17
N CYS A 215 -6.02 10.97 -9.16
CA CYS A 215 -4.97 11.21 -8.19
C CYS A 215 -3.64 11.47 -8.90
N VAL A 216 -2.74 12.12 -8.22
CA VAL A 216 -1.36 12.26 -8.66
C VAL A 216 -0.44 11.58 -7.65
N TYR A 217 0.45 10.75 -8.14
CA TYR A 217 1.53 10.15 -7.37
C TYR A 217 2.78 11.02 -7.50
N TYR A 218 3.20 11.59 -6.38
CA TYR A 218 4.32 12.51 -6.26
C TYR A 218 5.53 11.76 -5.74
N ILE A 219 6.69 11.93 -6.37
CA ILE A 219 7.95 11.26 -6.00
C ILE A 219 9.00 12.33 -5.74
N TYR A 220 9.60 12.29 -4.55
CA TYR A 220 10.67 13.17 -4.05
C TYR A 220 11.91 12.33 -3.75
N TYR A 221 13.04 12.71 -4.39
CA TYR A 221 14.34 12.08 -4.18
C TYR A 221 15.13 12.76 -3.07
#